data_551068a69a9219374d04ebee31c90753
#
_entry.id   551068a69a9219374d04ebee31c90753
#
_cell.length_a   1.000
_cell.length_b   1.000
_cell.length_c   1.000
_cell.angle_alpha   90.00
_cell.angle_beta   90.00
_cell.angle_gamma   90.00
#
_symmetry.space_group_name_H-M   'P 1'
#
loop_
_entity.id
_entity.type
_entity.pdbx_description
1 polymer ?
#
loop_
_entity_poly.entity_id
_entity_poly.type
_entity_poly.pdbx_seq_one_letter_code
_entity_poly.pdbx_strand_id
1 'polypeptide(L)'
;MNNTNLHFKNEIKKIMNYFNAGKYSIVIQKSKILLKKNSEFIPLYNIIGISLQRQKKYDEAKNIFSKGLLVDSLSLDLRLNLANTYKAVNDFVTAEKNYKKILEINPNHVLSLLNYGNLKNDLNLVDDSLSLYDRALKIDNNNFTIHFNKAFLLQSIGNFVEAIFHAKKSLEINENFTPADTLLSKMLNYKENKWHIESMVQKLKKKNLTIHNLYNLHFALGNVYEKIGNTSLSIKHIIQANEIKRKSLKHDIEDEIQLFKKIKDAFKSLNFNSLQLNEDQNHKNIIFILGMPRSGTTLVE
;
A
#
# COMPACT_ATOMS: atom_id res chain seq x y z
N MET A 1 -33.32 -26.68 16.22
CA MET A 1 -31.95 -26.29 15.74
C MET A 1 -31.91 -25.21 14.66
N ASN A 2 -32.98 -24.90 13.91
CA ASN A 2 -32.92 -24.00 12.75
C ASN A 2 -32.93 -22.47 13.06
N ASN A 3 -33.54 -22.00 14.13
CA ASN A 3 -33.70 -20.55 14.37
C ASN A 3 -32.40 -19.84 14.86
N THR A 4 -31.59 -20.50 15.69
CA THR A 4 -30.33 -19.92 16.21
C THR A 4 -29.29 -19.79 15.10
N ASN A 5 -29.24 -20.76 14.19
CA ASN A 5 -28.29 -20.75 13.06
C ASN A 5 -28.68 -19.67 12.02
N LEU A 6 -29.98 -19.47 11.79
CA LEU A 6 -30.48 -18.42 10.90
C LEU A 6 -30.21 -17.03 11.50
N HIS A 7 -30.41 -16.85 12.80
CA HIS A 7 -30.10 -15.59 13.49
C HIS A 7 -28.61 -15.25 13.39
N PHE A 8 -27.71 -16.23 13.64
CA PHE A 8 -26.27 -16.05 13.55
C PHE A 8 -25.84 -15.63 12.11
N LYS A 9 -26.33 -16.33 11.09
CA LYS A 9 -26.06 -15.99 9.68
C LYS A 9 -26.52 -14.56 9.33
N ASN A 10 -27.66 -14.14 9.81
CA ASN A 10 -28.19 -12.79 9.59
C ASN A 10 -27.32 -11.72 10.28
N GLU A 11 -26.83 -11.98 11.48
CA GLU A 11 -25.91 -11.04 12.15
C GLU A 11 -24.56 -10.94 11.42
N ILE A 12 -24.01 -12.05 10.94
CA ILE A 12 -22.79 -12.02 10.09
C ILE A 12 -23.02 -11.17 8.83
N LYS A 13 -24.16 -11.35 8.16
CA LYS A 13 -24.50 -10.55 6.96
C LYS A 13 -24.57 -9.05 7.27
N LYS A 14 -25.17 -8.68 8.41
CA LYS A 14 -25.20 -7.27 8.86
C LYS A 14 -23.79 -6.73 9.14
N ILE A 15 -22.93 -7.53 9.79
CA ILE A 15 -21.54 -7.15 10.07
C ILE A 15 -20.79 -6.91 8.76
N MET A 16 -20.94 -7.79 7.76
CA MET A 16 -20.33 -7.60 6.45
C MET A 16 -20.82 -6.32 5.75
N ASN A 17 -22.10 -6.00 5.84
CA ASN A 17 -22.64 -4.76 5.30
C ASN A 17 -22.02 -3.52 5.99
N TYR A 18 -21.84 -3.54 7.31
CA TYR A 18 -21.14 -2.46 8.04
C TYR A 18 -19.68 -2.37 7.64
N PHE A 19 -19.01 -3.51 7.44
CA PHE A 19 -17.61 -3.56 7.00
C PHE A 19 -17.45 -2.91 5.62
N ASN A 20 -18.30 -3.29 4.66
CA ASN A 20 -18.30 -2.73 3.31
C ASN A 20 -18.63 -1.23 3.30
N ALA A 21 -19.43 -0.77 4.25
CA ALA A 21 -19.74 0.65 4.46
C ALA A 21 -18.65 1.42 5.24
N GLY A 22 -17.51 0.77 5.59
CA GLY A 22 -16.41 1.40 6.33
C GLY A 22 -16.72 1.71 7.80
N LYS A 23 -17.81 1.19 8.36
CA LYS A 23 -18.25 1.43 9.75
C LYS A 23 -17.53 0.51 10.73
N TYR A 24 -16.19 0.57 10.75
CA TYR A 24 -15.33 -0.39 11.45
C TYR A 24 -15.58 -0.46 12.98
N SER A 25 -15.91 0.64 13.63
CA SER A 25 -16.23 0.63 15.08
C SER A 25 -17.45 -0.23 15.39
N ILE A 26 -18.50 -0.16 14.54
CA ILE A 26 -19.71 -0.98 14.68
C ILE A 26 -19.39 -2.46 14.40
N VAL A 27 -18.55 -2.73 13.37
CA VAL A 27 -18.08 -4.09 13.07
C VAL A 27 -17.40 -4.70 14.29
N ILE A 28 -16.42 -4.01 14.88
CA ILE A 28 -15.68 -4.49 16.05
C ILE A 28 -16.61 -4.79 17.22
N GLN A 29 -17.51 -3.86 17.54
CA GLN A 29 -18.46 -4.02 18.67
C GLN A 29 -19.36 -5.24 18.47
N LYS A 30 -20.03 -5.32 17.31
CA LYS A 30 -20.97 -6.42 17.01
C LYS A 30 -20.26 -7.77 16.93
N SER A 31 -19.10 -7.81 16.28
CA SER A 31 -18.31 -9.04 16.15
C SER A 31 -17.79 -9.52 17.50
N LYS A 32 -17.36 -8.63 18.40
CA LYS A 32 -16.96 -9.02 19.78
C LYS A 32 -18.12 -9.61 20.58
N ILE A 33 -19.35 -9.12 20.40
CA ILE A 33 -20.54 -9.70 21.05
C ILE A 33 -20.82 -11.11 20.54
N LEU A 34 -20.76 -11.30 19.22
CA LEU A 34 -20.95 -12.63 18.61
C LEU A 34 -19.83 -13.59 18.99
N LEU A 35 -18.59 -13.12 19.10
CA LEU A 35 -17.42 -13.93 19.43
C LEU A 35 -17.53 -14.51 20.86
N LYS A 36 -18.14 -13.80 21.81
CA LYS A 36 -18.39 -14.32 23.17
C LYS A 36 -19.29 -15.59 23.17
N LYS A 37 -20.17 -15.71 22.17
CA LYS A 37 -21.07 -16.87 22.02
C LYS A 37 -20.54 -17.94 21.07
N ASN A 38 -19.60 -17.57 20.21
CA ASN A 38 -19.07 -18.42 19.15
C ASN A 38 -17.53 -18.24 19.06
N SER A 39 -16.84 -18.58 20.15
CA SER A 39 -15.39 -18.35 20.28
C SER A 39 -14.53 -19.11 19.27
N GLU A 40 -15.04 -20.18 18.66
CA GLU A 40 -14.34 -20.99 17.67
C GLU A 40 -14.55 -20.50 16.21
N PHE A 41 -15.38 -19.46 16.02
CA PHE A 41 -15.67 -18.98 14.66
C PHE A 41 -14.59 -18.02 14.15
N ILE A 42 -13.56 -18.56 13.52
CA ILE A 42 -12.36 -17.90 13.01
C ILE A 42 -12.64 -16.61 12.18
N PRO A 43 -13.69 -16.57 11.30
CA PRO A 43 -13.96 -15.35 10.51
C PRO A 43 -14.25 -14.09 11.37
N LEU A 44 -14.72 -14.24 12.62
CA LEU A 44 -14.92 -13.09 13.51
C LEU A 44 -13.60 -12.48 13.97
N TYR A 45 -12.58 -13.30 14.26
CA TYR A 45 -11.24 -12.78 14.57
C TYR A 45 -10.66 -12.03 13.38
N ASN A 46 -10.80 -12.58 12.17
CA ASN A 46 -10.33 -11.93 10.95
C ASN A 46 -10.98 -10.56 10.74
N ILE A 47 -12.32 -10.49 10.79
CA ILE A 47 -13.01 -9.23 10.50
C ILE A 47 -12.77 -8.16 11.57
N ILE A 48 -12.65 -8.57 12.85
CA ILE A 48 -12.28 -7.65 13.94
C ILE A 48 -10.86 -7.13 13.71
N GLY A 49 -9.91 -8.01 13.47
CA GLY A 49 -8.51 -7.65 13.27
C GLY A 49 -8.31 -6.72 12.08
N ILE A 50 -8.91 -7.03 10.91
CA ILE A 50 -8.87 -6.18 9.73
C ILE A 50 -9.52 -4.81 10.01
N SER A 51 -10.64 -4.78 10.75
CA SER A 51 -11.30 -3.52 11.11
C SER A 51 -10.43 -2.65 12.03
N LEU A 52 -9.68 -3.27 12.94
CA LEU A 52 -8.69 -2.60 13.80
C LEU A 52 -7.51 -2.05 12.98
N GLN A 53 -6.99 -2.82 12.02
CA GLN A 53 -5.96 -2.36 11.08
C GLN A 53 -6.43 -1.11 10.30
N ARG A 54 -7.68 -1.12 9.81
CA ARG A 54 -8.27 0.03 9.10
C ARG A 54 -8.37 1.28 9.98
N GLN A 55 -8.45 1.10 11.30
CA GLN A 55 -8.40 2.19 12.30
C GLN A 55 -6.98 2.50 12.79
N LYS A 56 -5.94 1.86 12.23
CA LYS A 56 -4.54 1.97 12.65
C LYS A 56 -4.27 1.52 14.09
N LYS A 57 -5.17 0.71 14.66
CA LYS A 57 -5.05 0.12 16.00
C LYS A 57 -4.29 -1.21 15.92
N TYR A 58 -3.02 -1.13 15.56
CA TYR A 58 -2.22 -2.30 15.19
C TYR A 58 -1.98 -3.25 16.37
N ASP A 59 -1.77 -2.74 17.61
CA ASP A 59 -1.54 -3.60 18.77
C ASP A 59 -2.79 -4.41 19.13
N GLU A 60 -3.96 -3.79 19.06
CA GLU A 60 -5.22 -4.51 19.27
C GLU A 60 -5.44 -5.55 18.15
N ALA A 61 -5.07 -5.23 16.89
CA ALA A 61 -5.17 -6.16 15.76
C ALA A 61 -4.26 -7.38 15.95
N LYS A 62 -2.99 -7.16 16.33
CA LYS A 62 -2.05 -8.25 16.65
C LYS A 62 -2.61 -9.18 17.73
N ASN A 63 -3.15 -8.62 18.80
CA ASN A 63 -3.74 -9.39 19.90
C ASN A 63 -4.93 -10.24 19.41
N ILE A 64 -5.83 -9.67 18.61
CA ILE A 64 -7.00 -10.38 18.08
C ILE A 64 -6.59 -11.51 17.12
N PHE A 65 -5.69 -11.27 16.19
CA PHE A 65 -5.19 -12.31 15.29
C PHE A 65 -4.48 -13.42 16.06
N SER A 66 -3.65 -13.08 17.06
CA SER A 66 -2.98 -14.07 17.91
C SER A 66 -3.98 -14.91 18.72
N LYS A 67 -5.05 -14.31 19.26
CA LYS A 67 -6.13 -15.07 19.92
C LYS A 67 -6.83 -16.01 18.96
N GLY A 68 -7.10 -15.60 17.73
CA GLY A 68 -7.66 -16.49 16.71
C GLY A 68 -6.72 -17.66 16.36
N LEU A 69 -5.40 -17.41 16.34
CA LEU A 69 -4.40 -18.45 16.12
C LEU A 69 -4.22 -19.42 17.31
N LEU A 70 -4.66 -19.06 18.50
CA LEU A 70 -4.77 -20.02 19.64
C LEU A 70 -5.96 -20.97 19.45
N VAL A 71 -7.01 -20.54 18.74
CA VAL A 71 -8.18 -21.37 18.40
C VAL A 71 -7.87 -22.27 17.20
N ASP A 72 -7.29 -21.69 16.15
CA ASP A 72 -6.88 -22.41 14.94
C ASP A 72 -5.46 -22.00 14.53
N SER A 73 -4.49 -22.76 14.99
CA SER A 73 -3.07 -22.51 14.75
C SER A 73 -2.65 -22.67 13.28
N LEU A 74 -3.46 -23.34 12.45
CA LEU A 74 -3.22 -23.59 11.04
C LEU A 74 -3.91 -22.57 10.13
N SER A 75 -4.68 -21.62 10.67
CA SER A 75 -5.35 -20.59 9.89
C SER A 75 -4.34 -19.70 9.14
N LEU A 76 -4.24 -19.91 7.83
CA LEU A 76 -3.35 -19.13 6.97
C LEU A 76 -3.78 -17.66 6.89
N ASP A 77 -5.09 -17.41 6.84
CA ASP A 77 -5.64 -16.04 6.75
C ASP A 77 -5.31 -15.21 8.00
N LEU A 78 -5.49 -15.79 9.20
CA LEU A 78 -5.13 -15.09 10.44
C LEU A 78 -3.64 -14.79 10.49
N ARG A 79 -2.82 -15.79 10.15
CA ARG A 79 -1.36 -15.63 10.14
C ARG A 79 -0.90 -14.63 9.10
N LEU A 80 -1.52 -14.61 7.92
CA LEU A 80 -1.24 -13.61 6.87
C LEU A 80 -1.57 -12.19 7.35
N ASN A 81 -2.75 -12.00 7.95
CA ASN A 81 -3.17 -10.71 8.47
C ASN A 81 -2.29 -10.25 9.64
N LEU A 82 -1.84 -11.20 10.49
CA LEU A 82 -0.88 -10.92 11.56
C LEU A 82 0.48 -10.48 10.98
N ALA A 83 1.00 -11.20 9.97
CA ALA A 83 2.24 -10.82 9.26
C ALA A 83 2.13 -9.43 8.64
N ASN A 84 1.03 -9.14 7.95
CA ASN A 84 0.77 -7.82 7.36
C ASN A 84 0.69 -6.72 8.44
N THR A 85 0.17 -7.06 9.65
CA THR A 85 0.11 -6.10 10.77
C THR A 85 1.51 -5.79 11.30
N TYR A 86 2.36 -6.80 11.46
CA TYR A 86 3.76 -6.60 11.86
C TYR A 86 4.53 -5.79 10.82
N LYS A 87 4.33 -6.08 9.54
CA LYS A 87 4.91 -5.28 8.44
C LYS A 87 4.48 -3.81 8.53
N ALA A 88 3.20 -3.54 8.82
CA ALA A 88 2.65 -2.19 8.91
C ALA A 88 3.22 -1.36 10.07
N VAL A 89 3.77 -2.00 11.09
CA VAL A 89 4.48 -1.34 12.21
C VAL A 89 6.00 -1.47 12.11
N ASN A 90 6.51 -1.84 10.93
CA ASN A 90 7.94 -2.03 10.62
C ASN A 90 8.65 -3.14 11.44
N ASP A 91 7.90 -4.04 12.07
CA ASP A 91 8.47 -5.26 12.65
C ASP A 91 8.65 -6.32 11.55
N PHE A 92 9.63 -6.08 10.69
CA PHE A 92 9.89 -6.91 9.50
C PHE A 92 10.35 -8.32 9.86
N VAL A 93 11.07 -8.48 10.96
CA VAL A 93 11.55 -9.79 11.43
C VAL A 93 10.39 -10.71 11.79
N THR A 94 9.45 -10.21 12.59
CA THR A 94 8.27 -11.00 12.99
C THR A 94 7.32 -11.20 11.81
N ALA A 95 7.18 -10.23 10.90
CA ALA A 95 6.41 -10.38 9.67
C ALA A 95 6.97 -11.52 8.81
N GLU A 96 8.28 -11.52 8.55
CA GLU A 96 8.97 -12.57 7.80
C GLU A 96 8.78 -13.97 8.40
N LYS A 97 8.93 -14.10 9.72
CA LYS A 97 8.70 -15.36 10.44
C LYS A 97 7.29 -15.91 10.20
N ASN A 98 6.29 -15.03 10.18
CA ASN A 98 4.91 -15.45 9.92
C ASN A 98 4.68 -15.83 8.44
N TYR A 99 5.24 -15.09 7.47
CA TYR A 99 5.17 -15.50 6.06
C TYR A 99 5.83 -16.84 5.82
N LYS A 100 7.01 -17.09 6.39
CA LYS A 100 7.70 -18.38 6.29
C LYS A 100 6.84 -19.53 6.84
N LYS A 101 6.22 -19.33 8.01
CA LYS A 101 5.30 -20.33 8.58
C LYS A 101 4.10 -20.65 7.69
N ILE A 102 3.55 -19.66 6.97
CA ILE A 102 2.48 -19.92 6.01
C ILE A 102 3.02 -20.80 4.87
N LEU A 103 4.21 -20.49 4.35
CA LEU A 103 4.79 -21.21 3.24
C LEU A 103 5.31 -22.60 3.63
N GLU A 104 5.58 -22.85 4.91
CA GLU A 104 5.83 -24.20 5.46
C GLU A 104 4.55 -25.05 5.42
N ILE A 105 3.40 -24.47 5.77
CA ILE A 105 2.09 -25.17 5.76
C ILE A 105 1.57 -25.32 4.32
N ASN A 106 1.64 -24.25 3.53
CA ASN A 106 1.22 -24.24 2.13
C ASN A 106 2.26 -23.49 1.28
N PRO A 107 3.21 -24.21 0.66
CA PRO A 107 4.25 -23.61 -0.18
C PRO A 107 3.72 -22.82 -1.40
N ASN A 108 2.47 -23.11 -1.79
CA ASN A 108 1.81 -22.53 -2.95
C ASN A 108 0.80 -21.41 -2.58
N HIS A 109 0.87 -20.86 -1.36
CA HIS A 109 -0.03 -19.79 -0.95
C HIS A 109 0.32 -18.46 -1.62
N VAL A 110 -0.31 -18.17 -2.74
CA VAL A 110 -0.01 -17.03 -3.65
C VAL A 110 0.03 -15.69 -2.92
N LEU A 111 -0.97 -15.40 -2.06
CA LEU A 111 -1.03 -14.12 -1.32
C LEU A 111 0.16 -13.94 -0.36
N SER A 112 0.64 -15.03 0.23
CA SER A 112 1.82 -14.95 1.12
C SER A 112 3.09 -14.78 0.33
N LEU A 113 3.25 -15.44 -0.81
CA LEU A 113 4.37 -15.22 -1.72
C LEU A 113 4.41 -13.76 -2.19
N LEU A 114 3.27 -13.20 -2.61
CA LEU A 114 3.16 -11.79 -3.00
C LEU A 114 3.54 -10.84 -1.86
N ASN A 115 2.95 -11.02 -0.68
CA ASN A 115 3.18 -10.10 0.45
C ASN A 115 4.59 -10.23 1.03
N TYR A 116 5.15 -11.43 1.00
CA TYR A 116 6.53 -11.67 1.40
C TYR A 116 7.50 -11.06 0.37
N GLY A 117 7.21 -11.18 -0.93
CA GLY A 117 7.93 -10.47 -1.97
C GLY A 117 7.90 -8.94 -1.77
N ASN A 118 6.74 -8.38 -1.42
CA ASN A 118 6.63 -6.97 -1.08
C ASN A 118 7.47 -6.59 0.16
N LEU A 119 7.53 -7.47 1.18
CA LEU A 119 8.39 -7.25 2.35
C LEU A 119 9.87 -7.26 1.95
N LYS A 120 10.30 -8.20 1.09
CA LYS A 120 11.69 -8.26 0.60
C LYS A 120 12.05 -7.03 -0.22
N ASN A 121 11.11 -6.52 -1.03
CA ASN A 121 11.28 -5.26 -1.76
C ASN A 121 11.43 -4.06 -0.79
N ASP A 122 10.60 -3.96 0.25
CA ASP A 122 10.71 -2.89 1.25
C ASP A 122 12.06 -2.92 2.00
N LEU A 123 12.68 -4.11 2.11
CA LEU A 123 14.01 -4.32 2.67
C LEU A 123 15.15 -4.17 1.64
N ASN A 124 14.83 -3.78 0.41
CA ASN A 124 15.76 -3.67 -0.73
C ASN A 124 16.48 -5.00 -1.07
N LEU A 125 15.88 -6.14 -0.74
CA LEU A 125 16.35 -7.49 -1.09
C LEU A 125 15.73 -7.91 -2.42
N VAL A 126 16.28 -7.37 -3.50
CA VAL A 126 15.70 -7.42 -4.86
C VAL A 126 15.57 -8.86 -5.36
N ASP A 127 16.64 -9.66 -5.28
CA ASP A 127 16.66 -11.04 -5.81
C ASP A 127 15.66 -11.94 -5.08
N ASP A 128 15.57 -11.81 -3.76
CA ASP A 128 14.59 -12.52 -2.95
C ASP A 128 13.16 -12.15 -3.37
N SER A 129 12.91 -10.85 -3.57
CA SER A 129 11.61 -10.34 -3.99
C SER A 129 11.20 -10.86 -5.35
N LEU A 130 12.10 -10.80 -6.36
CA LEU A 130 11.85 -11.34 -7.70
C LEU A 130 11.58 -12.83 -7.67
N SER A 131 12.37 -13.61 -6.91
CA SER A 131 12.17 -15.04 -6.74
C SER A 131 10.79 -15.39 -6.18
N LEU A 132 10.31 -14.62 -5.19
CA LEU A 132 8.99 -14.82 -4.60
C LEU A 132 7.86 -14.45 -5.57
N TYR A 133 8.01 -13.37 -6.35
CA TYR A 133 7.03 -13.03 -7.39
C TYR A 133 7.01 -14.08 -8.49
N ASP A 134 8.16 -14.60 -8.91
CA ASP A 134 8.25 -15.65 -9.93
C ASP A 134 7.60 -16.96 -9.47
N ARG A 135 7.81 -17.34 -8.21
CA ARG A 135 7.09 -18.46 -7.62
C ARG A 135 5.58 -18.23 -7.61
N ALA A 136 5.13 -17.04 -7.23
CA ALA A 136 3.72 -16.69 -7.22
C ALA A 136 3.10 -16.72 -8.64
N LEU A 137 3.82 -16.22 -9.66
CA LEU A 137 3.37 -16.23 -11.06
C LEU A 137 3.36 -17.63 -11.68
N LYS A 138 4.23 -18.54 -11.23
CA LYS A 138 4.17 -19.96 -11.65
C LYS A 138 2.89 -20.65 -11.20
N ILE A 139 2.30 -20.20 -10.10
CA ILE A 139 1.06 -20.77 -9.53
C ILE A 139 -0.17 -20.05 -10.12
N ASP A 140 -0.12 -18.72 -10.17
CA ASP A 140 -1.20 -17.86 -10.68
C ASP A 140 -0.61 -16.81 -11.63
N ASN A 141 -0.47 -17.19 -12.92
CA ASN A 141 0.06 -16.32 -13.96
C ASN A 141 -0.95 -15.28 -14.44
N ASN A 142 -2.19 -15.33 -13.96
CA ASN A 142 -3.25 -14.39 -14.31
C ASN A 142 -3.52 -13.36 -13.19
N ASN A 143 -2.52 -13.08 -12.36
CA ASN A 143 -2.62 -12.15 -11.25
C ASN A 143 -2.00 -10.80 -11.60
N PHE A 144 -2.85 -9.84 -11.95
CA PHE A 144 -2.40 -8.50 -12.37
C PHE A 144 -1.58 -7.78 -11.28
N THR A 145 -1.85 -8.04 -10.00
CA THR A 145 -1.13 -7.38 -8.89
C THR A 145 0.31 -7.86 -8.79
N ILE A 146 0.55 -9.17 -8.99
CA ILE A 146 1.91 -9.72 -8.96
C ILE A 146 2.71 -9.18 -10.15
N HIS A 147 2.11 -9.19 -11.34
CA HIS A 147 2.73 -8.60 -12.53
C HIS A 147 3.09 -7.13 -12.32
N PHE A 148 2.18 -6.35 -11.74
CA PHE A 148 2.44 -4.94 -11.45
C PHE A 148 3.59 -4.74 -10.44
N ASN A 149 3.58 -5.49 -9.32
CA ASN A 149 4.61 -5.36 -8.29
C ASN A 149 5.98 -5.78 -8.84
N LYS A 150 6.04 -6.84 -9.65
CA LYS A 150 7.27 -7.24 -10.34
C LYS A 150 7.74 -6.16 -11.33
N ALA A 151 6.82 -5.59 -12.11
CA ALA A 151 7.14 -4.49 -13.02
C ALA A 151 7.69 -3.26 -12.29
N PHE A 152 7.09 -2.92 -11.15
CA PHE A 152 7.52 -1.79 -10.33
C PHE A 152 8.94 -2.01 -9.77
N LEU A 153 9.23 -3.22 -9.28
CA LEU A 153 10.56 -3.58 -8.80
C LEU A 153 11.59 -3.56 -9.94
N LEU A 154 11.27 -4.17 -11.09
CA LEU A 154 12.15 -4.19 -12.27
C LEU A 154 12.44 -2.76 -12.78
N GLN A 155 11.45 -1.86 -12.76
CA GLN A 155 11.64 -0.46 -13.11
C GLN A 155 12.61 0.23 -12.14
N SER A 156 12.53 -0.05 -10.83
CA SER A 156 13.39 0.58 -9.83
C SER A 156 14.88 0.21 -9.97
N ILE A 157 15.16 -0.97 -10.53
CA ILE A 157 16.53 -1.44 -10.81
C ILE A 157 16.98 -1.19 -12.26
N GLY A 158 16.18 -0.47 -13.05
CA GLY A 158 16.53 -0.11 -14.44
C GLY A 158 16.29 -1.20 -15.50
N ASN A 159 15.72 -2.35 -15.14
CA ASN A 159 15.34 -3.38 -16.11
C ASN A 159 14.03 -3.02 -16.80
N PHE A 160 14.07 -2.00 -17.66
CA PHE A 160 12.86 -1.44 -18.30
C PHE A 160 12.19 -2.40 -19.28
N VAL A 161 12.92 -3.29 -19.93
CA VAL A 161 12.36 -4.24 -20.91
C VAL A 161 11.37 -5.18 -20.23
N GLU A 162 11.81 -5.87 -19.19
CA GLU A 162 10.95 -6.77 -18.43
C GLU A 162 9.86 -6.01 -17.65
N ALA A 163 10.19 -4.81 -17.12
CA ALA A 163 9.21 -3.98 -16.43
C ALA A 163 8.03 -3.62 -17.34
N ILE A 164 8.29 -3.21 -18.59
CA ILE A 164 7.26 -2.91 -19.59
C ILE A 164 6.43 -4.16 -19.89
N PHE A 165 7.08 -5.32 -20.08
CA PHE A 165 6.39 -6.58 -20.33
C PHE A 165 5.39 -6.89 -19.20
N HIS A 166 5.84 -6.88 -17.95
CA HIS A 166 4.99 -7.19 -16.81
C HIS A 166 3.90 -6.12 -16.55
N ALA A 167 4.20 -4.83 -16.77
CA ALA A 167 3.20 -3.78 -16.67
C ALA A 167 2.10 -3.90 -17.73
N LYS A 168 2.45 -4.26 -18.98
CA LYS A 168 1.47 -4.57 -20.03
C LYS A 168 0.63 -5.77 -19.67
N LYS A 169 1.24 -6.86 -19.17
CA LYS A 169 0.50 -8.04 -18.69
C LYS A 169 -0.50 -7.69 -17.59
N SER A 170 -0.13 -6.83 -16.66
CA SER A 170 -1.07 -6.34 -15.64
C SER A 170 -2.30 -5.66 -16.24
N LEU A 171 -2.13 -4.85 -17.29
CA LEU A 171 -3.24 -4.20 -18.00
C LEU A 171 -4.04 -5.15 -18.89
N GLU A 172 -3.41 -6.15 -19.49
CA GLU A 172 -4.11 -7.19 -20.26
C GLU A 172 -5.07 -7.98 -19.37
N ILE A 173 -4.65 -8.29 -18.14
CA ILE A 173 -5.47 -9.02 -17.16
C ILE A 173 -6.55 -8.11 -16.55
N ASN A 174 -6.19 -6.88 -16.21
CA ASN A 174 -7.12 -5.89 -15.65
C ASN A 174 -6.89 -4.51 -16.29
N GLU A 175 -7.64 -4.23 -17.36
CA GLU A 175 -7.54 -2.96 -18.10
C GLU A 175 -7.81 -1.71 -17.23
N ASN A 176 -8.58 -1.86 -16.14
CA ASN A 176 -8.94 -0.75 -15.26
C ASN A 176 -7.91 -0.51 -14.13
N PHE A 177 -6.81 -1.24 -14.10
CA PHE A 177 -5.75 -1.08 -13.11
C PHE A 177 -4.80 0.07 -13.48
N THR A 178 -5.26 1.29 -13.29
CA THR A 178 -4.57 2.54 -13.70
C THR A 178 -3.19 2.81 -13.06
N PRO A 179 -2.77 2.20 -11.93
CA PRO A 179 -1.37 2.27 -11.50
C PRO A 179 -0.38 1.73 -12.55
N ALA A 180 -0.78 0.72 -13.32
CA ALA A 180 0.06 0.21 -14.40
C ALA A 180 0.14 1.18 -15.60
N ASP A 181 -0.93 1.95 -15.90
CA ASP A 181 -0.84 3.05 -16.87
C ASP A 181 0.18 4.10 -16.43
N THR A 182 0.16 4.48 -15.14
CA THR A 182 1.13 5.43 -14.57
C THR A 182 2.56 4.89 -14.64
N LEU A 183 2.77 3.60 -14.39
CA LEU A 183 4.08 2.98 -14.50
C LEU A 183 4.59 2.98 -15.95
N LEU A 184 3.76 2.55 -16.90
CA LEU A 184 4.08 2.54 -18.34
C LEU A 184 4.36 3.95 -18.88
N SER A 185 3.63 4.97 -18.39
CA SER A 185 3.83 6.35 -18.83
C SER A 185 5.25 6.85 -18.61
N LYS A 186 5.97 6.29 -17.64
CA LYS A 186 7.35 6.64 -17.32
C LYS A 186 8.38 5.92 -18.22
N MET A 187 8.04 4.75 -18.77
CA MET A 187 8.99 3.86 -19.44
C MET A 187 8.84 3.81 -20.96
N LEU A 188 7.60 3.95 -21.47
CA LEU A 188 7.33 3.79 -22.91
C LEU A 188 7.91 4.92 -23.76
N ASN A 189 8.37 4.55 -24.97
CA ASN A 189 8.64 5.48 -26.08
C ASN A 189 7.31 5.78 -26.81
N TYR A 190 6.82 7.00 -26.72
CA TYR A 190 5.52 7.40 -27.27
C TYR A 190 5.52 7.76 -28.76
N LYS A 191 6.68 7.74 -29.41
CA LYS A 191 6.72 7.75 -30.88
C LYS A 191 6.11 6.49 -31.48
N GLU A 192 6.25 5.36 -30.77
CA GLU A 192 5.83 4.03 -31.22
C GLU A 192 4.58 3.50 -30.49
N ASN A 193 4.27 4.01 -29.31
CA ASN A 193 3.23 3.49 -28.41
C ASN A 193 2.01 4.40 -28.27
N LYS A 194 1.50 4.94 -29.39
CA LYS A 194 0.30 5.81 -29.39
C LYS A 194 -0.95 5.12 -28.85
N TRP A 195 -1.05 3.79 -29.03
CA TRP A 195 -2.15 2.98 -28.50
C TRP A 195 -2.42 3.19 -27.00
N HIS A 196 -1.36 3.42 -26.23
CA HIS A 196 -1.49 3.60 -24.78
C HIS A 196 -2.14 4.93 -24.42
N ILE A 197 -1.85 6.00 -25.20
CA ILE A 197 -2.52 7.30 -25.05
C ILE A 197 -4.01 7.15 -25.31
N GLU A 198 -4.35 6.50 -26.43
CA GLU A 198 -5.75 6.27 -26.83
C GLU A 198 -6.50 5.45 -25.78
N SER A 199 -5.87 4.38 -25.26
CA SER A 199 -6.42 3.57 -24.18
C SER A 199 -6.73 4.39 -22.93
N MET A 200 -5.78 5.21 -22.45
CA MET A 200 -6.00 6.06 -21.28
C MET A 200 -7.10 7.10 -21.49
N VAL A 201 -7.14 7.72 -22.68
CA VAL A 201 -8.22 8.67 -23.05
C VAL A 201 -9.59 8.00 -23.09
N GLN A 202 -9.67 6.77 -23.61
CA GLN A 202 -10.92 6.00 -23.58
C GLN A 202 -11.34 5.62 -22.17
N LYS A 203 -10.38 5.23 -21.31
CA LYS A 203 -10.66 4.98 -19.89
C LYS A 203 -11.24 6.21 -19.18
N LEU A 204 -10.72 7.42 -19.45
CA LEU A 204 -11.25 8.66 -18.88
C LEU A 204 -12.71 8.96 -19.26
N LYS A 205 -13.22 8.43 -20.38
CA LYS A 205 -14.62 8.59 -20.78
C LYS A 205 -15.60 7.69 -20.00
N LYS A 206 -15.10 6.71 -19.26
CA LYS A 206 -15.94 5.78 -18.45
C LYS A 206 -16.60 6.53 -17.29
N LYS A 207 -17.92 6.39 -17.12
CA LYS A 207 -18.72 7.14 -16.12
C LYS A 207 -18.42 6.77 -14.65
N ASN A 208 -17.86 5.58 -14.38
CA ASN A 208 -17.74 5.02 -13.02
C ASN A 208 -16.28 4.87 -12.58
N LEU A 209 -15.41 5.82 -12.91
CA LEU A 209 -14.04 5.81 -12.44
C LEU A 209 -13.98 6.22 -10.96
N THR A 210 -13.19 5.46 -10.19
CA THR A 210 -12.86 5.88 -8.83
C THR A 210 -11.97 7.12 -8.86
N ILE A 211 -12.00 7.91 -7.78
CA ILE A 211 -11.12 9.08 -7.62
C ILE A 211 -9.66 8.68 -7.83
N HIS A 212 -9.27 7.50 -7.32
CA HIS A 212 -7.92 6.96 -7.48
C HIS A 212 -7.56 6.71 -8.96
N ASN A 213 -8.46 6.09 -9.73
CA ASN A 213 -8.24 5.84 -11.14
C ASN A 213 -8.16 7.14 -11.95
N LEU A 214 -9.00 8.11 -11.61
CA LEU A 214 -9.00 9.42 -12.27
C LEU A 214 -7.65 10.13 -12.15
N TYR A 215 -7.14 10.29 -10.92
CA TYR A 215 -5.86 11.00 -10.77
C TYR A 215 -4.68 10.23 -11.38
N ASN A 216 -4.67 8.89 -11.31
CA ASN A 216 -3.62 8.08 -11.95
C ASN A 216 -3.59 8.29 -13.46
N LEU A 217 -4.76 8.25 -14.13
CA LEU A 217 -4.85 8.49 -15.58
C LEU A 217 -4.41 9.90 -15.95
N HIS A 218 -4.82 10.90 -15.17
CA HIS A 218 -4.38 12.27 -15.43
C HIS A 218 -2.87 12.45 -15.22
N PHE A 219 -2.27 11.87 -14.18
CA PHE A 219 -0.80 11.88 -14.03
C PHE A 219 -0.11 11.14 -15.16
N ALA A 220 -0.61 9.97 -15.57
CA ALA A 220 -0.04 9.23 -16.68
C ALA A 220 -0.07 10.03 -17.99
N LEU A 221 -1.21 10.64 -18.34
CA LEU A 221 -1.34 11.48 -19.52
C LEU A 221 -0.47 12.74 -19.42
N GLY A 222 -0.35 13.36 -18.24
CA GLY A 222 0.55 14.46 -18.00
C GLY A 222 2.01 14.11 -18.36
N ASN A 223 2.51 12.97 -17.85
CA ASN A 223 3.85 12.47 -18.15
C ASN A 223 4.03 12.17 -19.66
N VAL A 224 3.00 11.63 -20.29
CA VAL A 224 3.06 11.29 -21.72
C VAL A 224 3.12 12.54 -22.59
N TYR A 225 2.24 13.52 -22.33
CA TYR A 225 2.22 14.78 -23.09
C TYR A 225 3.50 15.60 -22.90
N GLU A 226 4.14 15.53 -21.73
CA GLU A 226 5.47 16.08 -21.50
C GLU A 226 6.51 15.43 -22.42
N LYS A 227 6.56 14.09 -22.45
CA LYS A 227 7.51 13.31 -23.27
C LYS A 227 7.37 13.58 -24.78
N ILE A 228 6.17 13.86 -25.27
CA ILE A 228 5.93 14.17 -26.69
C ILE A 228 6.01 15.67 -26.99
N GLY A 229 6.38 16.49 -26.01
CA GLY A 229 6.58 17.94 -26.17
C GLY A 229 5.28 18.77 -26.18
N ASN A 230 4.13 18.18 -25.83
CA ASN A 230 2.87 18.93 -25.72
C ASN A 230 2.69 19.48 -24.29
N THR A 231 3.43 20.55 -23.99
CA THR A 231 3.45 21.18 -22.66
C THR A 231 2.07 21.66 -22.19
N SER A 232 1.24 22.18 -23.10
CA SER A 232 -0.09 22.69 -22.76
C SER A 232 -0.99 21.57 -22.22
N LEU A 233 -1.07 20.43 -22.91
CA LEU A 233 -1.85 19.26 -22.46
C LEU A 233 -1.22 18.63 -21.21
N SER A 234 0.12 18.56 -21.12
CA SER A 234 0.80 18.06 -19.93
C SER A 234 0.38 18.83 -18.68
N ILE A 235 0.54 20.16 -18.68
CA ILE A 235 0.17 21.03 -17.56
C ILE A 235 -1.32 20.88 -17.21
N LYS A 236 -2.21 20.87 -18.20
CA LYS A 236 -3.65 20.68 -18.00
C LYS A 236 -3.94 19.39 -17.22
N HIS A 237 -3.36 18.27 -17.63
CA HIS A 237 -3.56 16.98 -16.99
C HIS A 237 -2.94 16.91 -15.59
N ILE A 238 -1.75 17.46 -15.39
CA ILE A 238 -1.09 17.52 -14.06
C ILE A 238 -1.92 18.35 -13.07
N ILE A 239 -2.44 19.51 -13.49
CA ILE A 239 -3.31 20.34 -12.64
C ILE A 239 -4.55 19.56 -12.24
N GLN A 240 -5.24 18.91 -13.21
CA GLN A 240 -6.42 18.09 -12.91
C GLN A 240 -6.12 16.94 -11.93
N ALA A 241 -4.99 16.25 -12.12
CA ALA A 241 -4.57 15.17 -11.21
C ALA A 241 -4.36 15.70 -9.77
N ASN A 242 -3.67 16.84 -9.64
CA ASN A 242 -3.40 17.45 -8.35
C ASN A 242 -4.69 17.93 -7.66
N GLU A 243 -5.61 18.54 -8.39
CA GLU A 243 -6.91 18.95 -7.86
C GLU A 243 -7.75 17.77 -7.34
N ILE A 244 -7.81 16.68 -8.13
CA ILE A 244 -8.51 15.45 -7.74
C ILE A 244 -7.88 14.87 -6.48
N LYS A 245 -6.55 14.80 -6.45
CA LYS A 245 -5.83 14.29 -5.28
C LYS A 245 -6.03 15.17 -4.05
N ARG A 246 -5.94 16.50 -4.20
CA ARG A 246 -6.17 17.46 -3.11
C ARG A 246 -7.57 17.29 -2.50
N LYS A 247 -8.61 17.16 -3.34
CA LYS A 247 -9.99 16.93 -2.86
C LYS A 247 -10.14 15.60 -2.12
N SER A 248 -9.31 14.59 -2.42
CA SER A 248 -9.34 13.29 -1.76
C SER A 248 -8.59 13.27 -0.42
N LEU A 249 -7.65 14.20 -0.23
CA LEU A 249 -6.93 14.37 1.01
C LEU A 249 -7.79 15.25 1.93
N LYS A 250 -8.16 14.71 3.09
CA LYS A 250 -8.72 15.50 4.19
C LYS A 250 -7.59 16.28 4.85
N HIS A 251 -7.00 17.20 4.09
CA HIS A 251 -5.87 17.99 4.54
C HIS A 251 -6.34 19.40 4.80
N ASP A 252 -6.21 19.85 6.04
CA ASP A 252 -6.43 21.21 6.43
C ASP A 252 -5.06 21.89 6.59
N ILE A 253 -4.85 22.97 5.85
CA ILE A 253 -3.63 23.75 5.94
C ILE A 253 -3.44 24.37 7.33
N GLU A 254 -4.54 24.54 8.06
CA GLU A 254 -4.52 25.05 9.42
C GLU A 254 -3.84 24.09 10.38
N ASP A 255 -4.03 22.76 10.21
CA ASP A 255 -3.35 21.73 11.00
C ASP A 255 -1.83 21.78 10.79
N GLU A 256 -1.36 22.06 9.58
CA GLU A 256 0.08 22.23 9.30
C GLU A 256 0.62 23.53 9.92
N ILE A 257 -0.11 24.65 9.78
CA ILE A 257 0.28 25.91 10.39
C ILE A 257 0.45 25.75 11.90
N GLN A 258 -0.50 25.04 12.55
CA GLN A 258 -0.42 24.76 13.98
C GLN A 258 0.75 23.83 14.33
N LEU A 259 1.04 22.82 13.49
CA LEU A 259 2.18 21.94 13.67
C LEU A 259 3.50 22.73 13.59
N PHE A 260 3.67 23.56 12.56
CA PHE A 260 4.86 24.42 12.42
C PHE A 260 5.01 25.40 13.58
N LYS A 261 3.89 25.93 14.09
CA LYS A 261 3.90 26.79 15.26
C LYS A 261 4.39 26.06 16.51
N LYS A 262 3.90 24.83 16.75
CA LYS A 262 4.35 23.96 17.85
C LYS A 262 5.84 23.61 17.73
N ILE A 263 6.32 23.27 16.52
CA ILE A 263 7.74 23.01 16.26
C ILE A 263 8.57 24.25 16.59
N LYS A 264 8.19 25.41 16.07
CA LYS A 264 8.88 26.66 16.33
C LYS A 264 8.95 27.01 17.81
N ASP A 265 7.86 26.80 18.56
CA ASP A 265 7.80 27.07 19.99
C ASP A 265 8.65 26.07 20.79
N ALA A 266 8.66 24.78 20.39
CA ALA A 266 9.53 23.78 20.99
C ALA A 266 11.01 24.12 20.80
N PHE A 267 11.42 24.58 19.61
CA PHE A 267 12.80 24.99 19.36
C PHE A 267 13.20 26.26 20.10
N LYS A 268 12.26 27.19 20.36
CA LYS A 268 12.54 28.39 21.19
C LYS A 268 12.82 28.05 22.64
N SER A 269 12.22 26.97 23.15
CA SER A 269 12.43 26.51 24.53
C SER A 269 13.70 25.68 24.72
N LEU A 270 14.38 25.26 23.64
CA LEU A 270 15.63 24.50 23.71
C LEU A 270 16.79 25.43 24.03
N ASN A 271 17.41 25.21 25.18
CA ASN A 271 18.70 25.87 25.53
C ASN A 271 19.84 25.10 24.85
N PHE A 272 20.22 25.51 23.64
CA PHE A 272 21.32 24.89 22.88
C PHE A 272 22.66 24.94 23.60
N ASN A 273 22.85 25.89 24.54
CA ASN A 273 24.09 26.02 25.33
C ASN A 273 24.21 24.90 26.39
N SER A 274 23.13 24.18 26.69
CA SER A 274 23.18 23.05 27.63
C SER A 274 23.46 21.71 26.95
N LEU A 275 23.51 21.66 25.63
CA LEU A 275 23.98 20.49 24.90
C LEU A 275 25.50 20.43 24.96
N GLN A 276 26.04 19.74 25.98
CA GLN A 276 27.45 19.36 26.00
C GLN A 276 27.69 18.40 24.83
N LEU A 277 28.28 18.93 23.76
CA LEU A 277 28.86 18.10 22.71
C LEU A 277 30.11 17.48 23.37
N ASN A 278 30.12 16.17 23.59
CA ASN A 278 31.33 15.44 23.90
C ASN A 278 32.32 15.68 22.76
N GLU A 279 33.41 16.36 23.06
CA GLU A 279 34.52 16.58 22.13
C GLU A 279 35.29 15.27 21.92
N ASP A 280 34.68 14.33 21.23
CA ASP A 280 35.41 13.17 20.72
C ASP A 280 36.14 13.56 19.44
N GLN A 281 37.47 13.50 19.48
CA GLN A 281 38.43 14.15 18.55
C GLN A 281 38.45 13.57 17.11
N ASN A 282 37.46 12.78 16.68
CA ASN A 282 37.37 12.24 15.32
C ASN A 282 36.16 12.82 14.57
N HIS A 283 36.08 14.14 14.49
CA HIS A 283 34.99 14.81 13.77
C HIS A 283 35.19 14.70 12.25
N LYS A 284 34.51 13.75 11.62
CA LYS A 284 34.08 13.94 10.25
C LYS A 284 33.11 15.11 10.27
N ASN A 285 33.39 16.18 9.54
CA ASN A 285 32.45 17.28 9.36
C ASN A 285 31.16 16.74 8.74
N ILE A 286 30.08 16.62 9.54
CA ILE A 286 28.77 16.22 9.05
C ILE A 286 28.09 17.50 8.58
N ILE A 287 27.85 17.58 7.29
CA ILE A 287 27.11 18.68 6.66
C ILE A 287 25.65 18.25 6.54
N PHE A 288 24.74 18.99 7.18
CA PHE A 288 23.31 18.80 7.01
C PHE A 288 22.79 19.78 5.96
N ILE A 289 22.26 19.24 4.85
CA ILE A 289 21.60 20.03 3.83
C ILE A 289 20.10 20.04 4.15
N LEU A 290 19.61 21.19 4.63
CA LEU A 290 18.21 21.37 4.98
C LEU A 290 17.46 22.08 3.88
N GLY A 291 16.35 21.50 3.45
CA GLY A 291 15.48 22.10 2.47
C GLY A 291 14.12 21.39 2.37
N MET A 292 13.16 22.06 1.78
CA MET A 292 11.88 21.42 1.45
C MET A 292 12.09 20.35 0.37
N PRO A 293 11.31 19.26 0.37
CA PRO A 293 11.33 18.30 -0.74
C PRO A 293 11.20 19.03 -2.09
N ARG A 294 12.08 18.69 -3.05
CA ARG A 294 12.21 19.34 -4.36
C ARG A 294 12.74 20.77 -4.36
N SER A 295 13.36 21.22 -3.29
CA SER A 295 14.07 22.53 -3.25
C SER A 295 15.47 22.48 -3.90
N GLY A 296 15.86 21.36 -4.49
CA GLY A 296 17.18 21.18 -5.12
C GLY A 296 18.27 20.70 -4.17
N THR A 297 17.93 20.27 -2.94
CA THR A 297 18.91 19.76 -1.97
C THR A 297 19.73 18.60 -2.53
N THR A 298 19.13 17.70 -3.32
CA THR A 298 19.80 16.57 -3.99
C THR A 298 20.84 17.02 -5.04
N LEU A 299 20.75 18.25 -5.55
CA LEU A 299 21.75 18.79 -6.50
C LEU A 299 23.01 19.32 -5.79
N VAL A 300 22.96 19.48 -4.49
CA VAL A 300 24.06 20.00 -3.66
C VAL A 300 24.90 18.86 -3.08
N GLU A 301 24.33 17.65 -2.96
CA GLU A 301 25.02 16.43 -2.57
C GLU A 301 25.98 15.96 -3.68
#